data_f5a81089eba6c50eccf503786f44f7bf
#
_entry.id   f5a81089eba6c50eccf503786f44f7bf
#
_cell.length_a   1.000
_cell.length_b   1.000
_cell.length_c   1.000
_cell.angle_alpha   90.00
_cell.angle_beta   90.00
_cell.angle_gamma   90.00
#
_symmetry.space_group_name_H-M   'P 1'
#
loop_
_entity.id
_entity.type
_entity.pdbx_description
1 polymer ?
#
loop_
_entity_poly.entity_id
_entity_poly.type
_entity_poly.pdbx_seq_one_letter_code
_entity_poly.pdbx_strand_id
1 'polypeptide(L)'
;MKADENMAEGRGRSARKREAKAIEQLAQRLVDLPEAEVAKLELSGDLEKELQLARDTRGHSSRKRQTKHLAGLLRRDDEQREKLEAALEGVSLAQRREILSFHTLEDLRERLCNPESFQEALDDIGKLYPELDTARLAGLARSVQAGNDKKAYREIFRRLRKADESG
;
A
#
# COMPACT_ATOMS: atom_id res chain seq x y z
N MET A 1 -45.34 4.54 -23.61
CA MET A 1 -45.15 4.44 -22.16
C MET A 1 -44.39 3.15 -21.71
N LYS A 2 -44.34 2.07 -22.49
CA LYS A 2 -43.58 0.87 -22.06
C LYS A 2 -42.05 0.89 -22.29
N ALA A 3 -41.51 1.84 -23.06
CA ALA A 3 -40.07 1.90 -23.36
C ALA A 3 -39.24 2.53 -22.21
N ASP A 4 -39.83 3.49 -21.48
CA ASP A 4 -39.13 4.19 -20.37
C ASP A 4 -38.98 3.33 -19.10
N GLU A 5 -39.98 2.48 -18.80
CA GLU A 5 -39.92 1.54 -17.67
C GLU A 5 -38.82 0.49 -17.86
N ASN A 6 -38.64 -0.01 -19.08
CA ASN A 6 -37.64 -1.02 -19.37
C ASN A 6 -36.19 -0.47 -19.30
N MET A 7 -35.99 0.82 -19.60
CA MET A 7 -34.69 1.50 -19.45
C MET A 7 -34.33 1.79 -17.98
N ALA A 8 -35.30 2.09 -17.13
CA ALA A 8 -35.09 2.28 -15.69
C ALA A 8 -34.73 0.98 -14.96
N GLU A 9 -35.41 -0.13 -15.28
CA GLU A 9 -35.07 -1.48 -14.75
C GLU A 9 -33.71 -1.97 -15.22
N GLY A 10 -33.30 -1.67 -16.44
CA GLY A 10 -31.97 -2.02 -16.99
C GLY A 10 -30.84 -1.30 -16.25
N ARG A 11 -31.02 -0.02 -15.92
CA ARG A 11 -30.06 0.77 -15.13
C ARG A 11 -29.95 0.27 -13.69
N GLY A 12 -31.05 -0.14 -13.07
CA GLY A 12 -31.06 -0.72 -11.73
C GLY A 12 -30.33 -2.08 -11.66
N ARG A 13 -30.52 -2.94 -12.64
CA ARG A 13 -29.81 -4.24 -12.73
C ARG A 13 -28.31 -4.07 -12.94
N SER A 14 -27.89 -3.14 -13.77
CA SER A 14 -26.47 -2.85 -14.00
C SER A 14 -25.80 -2.22 -12.77
N ALA A 15 -26.51 -1.37 -12.02
CA ALA A 15 -26.02 -0.79 -10.78
C ALA A 15 -25.81 -1.87 -9.70
N ARG A 16 -26.81 -2.72 -9.47
CA ARG A 16 -26.72 -3.85 -8.52
C ARG A 16 -25.58 -4.82 -8.87
N LYS A 17 -25.35 -5.07 -10.16
CA LYS A 17 -24.24 -5.94 -10.60
C LYS A 17 -22.87 -5.29 -10.31
N ARG A 18 -22.75 -3.98 -10.52
CA ARG A 18 -21.51 -3.24 -10.19
C ARG A 18 -21.23 -3.23 -8.69
N GLU A 19 -22.26 -2.97 -7.88
CA GLU A 19 -22.18 -3.02 -6.43
C GLU A 19 -21.77 -4.40 -5.92
N ALA A 20 -22.43 -5.46 -6.40
CA ALA A 20 -22.08 -6.83 -6.05
C ALA A 20 -20.62 -7.16 -6.39
N LYS A 21 -20.13 -6.69 -7.54
CA LYS A 21 -18.72 -6.86 -7.95
C LYS A 21 -17.77 -6.08 -7.05
N ALA A 22 -18.12 -4.86 -6.66
CA ALA A 22 -17.31 -4.05 -5.74
C ALA A 22 -17.17 -4.74 -4.37
N ILE A 23 -18.25 -5.29 -3.83
CA ILE A 23 -18.23 -6.04 -2.57
C ILE A 23 -17.40 -7.34 -2.69
N GLU A 24 -17.46 -8.05 -3.81
CA GLU A 24 -16.59 -9.21 -4.05
C GLU A 24 -15.11 -8.80 -4.13
N GLN A 25 -14.81 -7.65 -4.72
CA GLN A 25 -13.44 -7.10 -4.76
C GLN A 25 -12.95 -6.68 -3.37
N LEU A 26 -13.82 -6.08 -2.55
CA LEU A 26 -13.53 -5.76 -1.15
C LEU A 26 -13.19 -7.02 -0.36
N ALA A 27 -14.01 -8.06 -0.46
CA ALA A 27 -13.77 -9.35 0.19
C ALA A 27 -12.43 -9.96 -0.25
N GLN A 28 -12.11 -9.91 -1.54
CA GLN A 28 -10.83 -10.41 -2.06
C GLN A 28 -9.65 -9.61 -1.48
N ARG A 29 -9.74 -8.28 -1.43
CA ARG A 29 -8.70 -7.43 -0.83
C ARG A 29 -8.47 -7.78 0.63
N LEU A 30 -9.52 -8.02 1.42
CA LEU A 30 -9.42 -8.43 2.83
C LEU A 30 -8.71 -9.79 2.98
N VAL A 31 -9.04 -10.76 2.12
CA VAL A 31 -8.40 -12.09 2.13
C VAL A 31 -6.91 -12.01 1.79
N ASP A 32 -6.51 -11.08 0.93
CA ASP A 32 -5.12 -10.92 0.45
C ASP A 32 -4.28 -9.97 1.32
N LEU A 33 -4.89 -9.30 2.32
CA LEU A 33 -4.14 -8.42 3.23
C LEU A 33 -3.11 -9.19 4.07
N PRO A 34 -1.95 -8.59 4.37
CA PRO A 34 -1.03 -9.10 5.37
C PRO A 34 -1.73 -9.26 6.75
N GLU A 35 -1.34 -10.27 7.52
CA GLU A 35 -1.95 -10.55 8.83
C GLU A 35 -1.84 -9.36 9.79
N ALA A 36 -0.71 -8.66 9.78
CA ALA A 36 -0.49 -7.46 10.58
C ALA A 36 -1.47 -6.32 10.24
N GLU A 37 -1.96 -6.24 9.00
CA GLU A 37 -2.96 -5.25 8.61
C GLU A 37 -4.37 -5.71 8.97
N VAL A 38 -4.66 -7.01 8.85
CA VAL A 38 -5.95 -7.59 9.29
C VAL A 38 -6.15 -7.39 10.79
N ALA A 39 -5.09 -7.55 11.60
CA ALA A 39 -5.14 -7.35 13.04
C ALA A 39 -5.48 -5.91 13.48
N LYS A 40 -5.34 -4.93 12.59
CA LYS A 40 -5.70 -3.53 12.83
C LYS A 40 -7.17 -3.23 12.48
N LEU A 41 -7.85 -4.15 11.81
CA LEU A 41 -9.25 -3.98 11.41
C LEU A 41 -10.17 -4.35 12.56
N GLU A 42 -11.15 -3.50 12.82
CA GLU A 42 -12.24 -3.80 13.75
C GLU A 42 -13.31 -4.64 13.04
N LEU A 43 -13.16 -5.96 13.11
CA LEU A 43 -14.09 -6.92 12.48
C LEU A 43 -15.14 -7.39 13.49
N SER A 44 -16.39 -7.54 13.03
CA SER A 44 -17.38 -8.29 13.81
C SER A 44 -16.99 -9.77 13.87
N GLY A 45 -17.36 -10.45 14.96
CA GLY A 45 -16.91 -11.83 15.21
C GLY A 45 -17.27 -12.84 14.10
N ASP A 46 -18.37 -12.62 13.39
CA ASP A 46 -18.76 -13.48 12.26
C ASP A 46 -17.92 -13.19 11.00
N LEU A 47 -17.61 -11.92 10.74
CA LEU A 47 -16.72 -11.52 9.63
C LEU A 47 -15.28 -11.96 9.87
N GLU A 48 -14.80 -11.86 11.11
CA GLU A 48 -13.47 -12.32 11.49
C GLU A 48 -13.28 -13.81 11.24
N LYS A 49 -14.24 -14.65 11.72
CA LYS A 49 -14.23 -16.10 11.51
C LYS A 49 -14.25 -16.45 10.03
N GLU A 50 -15.12 -15.81 9.27
CA GLU A 50 -15.27 -16.08 7.84
C GLU A 50 -14.05 -15.62 7.04
N LEU A 51 -13.45 -14.48 7.39
CA LEU A 51 -12.21 -14.02 6.80
C LEU A 51 -11.08 -15.01 7.08
N GLN A 52 -10.92 -15.46 8.31
CA GLN A 52 -9.89 -16.45 8.65
C GLN A 52 -10.12 -17.76 7.89
N LEU A 53 -11.35 -18.25 7.81
CA LEU A 53 -11.69 -19.44 7.04
C LEU A 53 -11.35 -19.30 5.55
N ALA A 54 -11.63 -18.12 4.94
CA ALA A 54 -11.29 -17.85 3.56
C ALA A 54 -9.77 -17.82 3.33
N ARG A 55 -8.99 -17.30 4.29
CA ARG A 55 -7.53 -17.24 4.25
C ARG A 55 -6.88 -18.63 4.38
N ASP A 56 -7.41 -19.47 5.26
CA ASP A 56 -6.91 -20.82 5.52
C ASP A 56 -7.33 -21.83 4.45
N THR A 57 -8.36 -21.51 3.66
CA THR A 57 -8.87 -22.41 2.62
C THR A 57 -7.85 -22.58 1.49
N ARG A 58 -7.42 -23.81 1.29
CA ARG A 58 -6.53 -24.21 0.20
C ARG A 58 -7.32 -24.54 -1.07
N GLY A 59 -6.72 -24.28 -2.22
CA GLY A 59 -7.31 -24.54 -3.52
C GLY A 59 -8.12 -23.36 -4.07
N HIS A 60 -7.82 -22.99 -5.32
CA HIS A 60 -8.36 -21.80 -5.98
C HIS A 60 -9.89 -21.74 -5.98
N SER A 61 -10.56 -22.84 -6.34
CA SER A 61 -12.03 -22.90 -6.44
C SER A 61 -12.70 -22.82 -5.07
N SER A 62 -12.13 -23.47 -4.06
CA SER A 62 -12.65 -23.48 -2.70
C SER A 62 -12.47 -22.10 -2.05
N ARG A 63 -11.29 -21.50 -2.16
CA ARG A 63 -11.01 -20.15 -1.68
C ARG A 63 -11.94 -19.12 -2.34
N LYS A 64 -12.17 -19.21 -3.65
CA LYS A 64 -13.10 -18.33 -4.36
C LYS A 64 -14.53 -18.44 -3.84
N ARG A 65 -15.01 -19.65 -3.51
CA ARG A 65 -16.34 -19.83 -2.87
C ARG A 65 -16.40 -19.18 -1.51
N GLN A 66 -15.36 -19.36 -0.69
CA GLN A 66 -15.28 -18.80 0.65
C GLN A 66 -15.22 -17.26 0.62
N THR A 67 -14.43 -16.70 -0.31
CA THR A 67 -14.41 -15.24 -0.56
C THR A 67 -15.78 -14.69 -0.95
N LYS A 68 -16.55 -15.45 -1.76
CA LYS A 68 -17.93 -15.06 -2.11
C LYS A 68 -18.88 -15.13 -0.92
N HIS A 69 -18.69 -16.08 -0.02
CA HIS A 69 -19.45 -16.16 1.21
C HIS A 69 -19.18 -14.96 2.11
N LEU A 70 -17.91 -14.61 2.30
CA LEU A 70 -17.49 -13.38 3.00
C LEU A 70 -18.12 -12.13 2.36
N ALA A 71 -18.14 -12.02 1.02
CA ALA A 71 -18.80 -10.94 0.31
C ALA A 71 -20.33 -10.90 0.59
N GLY A 72 -20.94 -12.07 0.79
CA GLY A 72 -22.35 -12.18 1.19
C GLY A 72 -22.62 -11.62 2.57
N LEU A 73 -21.72 -11.78 3.53
CA LEU A 73 -21.81 -11.17 4.86
C LEU A 73 -21.64 -9.67 4.79
N LEU A 74 -20.62 -9.19 4.09
CA LEU A 74 -20.39 -7.74 3.88
C LEU A 74 -21.57 -7.02 3.21
N ARG A 75 -22.34 -7.72 2.37
CA ARG A 75 -23.55 -7.16 1.73
C ARG A 75 -24.69 -6.93 2.70
N ARG A 76 -24.72 -7.64 3.82
CA ARG A 76 -25.78 -7.55 4.82
C ARG A 76 -25.48 -6.52 5.90
N ASP A 77 -24.25 -6.06 6.00
CA ASP A 77 -23.77 -5.13 7.02
C ASP A 77 -23.08 -3.92 6.35
N ASP A 78 -23.92 -2.95 5.98
CA ASP A 78 -23.47 -1.76 5.28
C ASP A 78 -22.50 -0.92 6.15
N GLU A 79 -22.76 -0.83 7.46
CA GLU A 79 -21.92 -0.06 8.38
C GLU A 79 -20.51 -0.65 8.48
N GLN A 80 -20.42 -1.96 8.66
CA GLN A 80 -19.14 -2.67 8.72
C GLN A 80 -18.40 -2.56 7.38
N ARG A 81 -19.12 -2.66 6.26
CA ARG A 81 -18.56 -2.52 4.92
C ARG A 81 -17.92 -1.15 4.72
N GLU A 82 -18.62 -0.07 5.05
CA GLU A 82 -18.11 1.30 4.91
C GLU A 82 -16.86 1.53 5.78
N LYS A 83 -16.84 1.04 7.00
CA LYS A 83 -15.67 1.10 7.88
C LYS A 83 -14.46 0.37 7.28
N LEU A 84 -14.68 -0.81 6.71
CA LEU A 84 -13.63 -1.59 6.07
C LEU A 84 -13.13 -0.96 4.77
N GLU A 85 -14.00 -0.39 3.95
CA GLU A 85 -13.63 0.36 2.75
C GLU A 85 -12.72 1.55 3.11
N ALA A 86 -13.09 2.33 4.13
CA ALA A 86 -12.28 3.46 4.60
C ALA A 86 -10.92 3.02 5.17
N ALA A 87 -10.89 1.93 5.97
CA ALA A 87 -9.65 1.39 6.51
C ALA A 87 -8.70 0.91 5.40
N LEU A 88 -9.23 0.20 4.40
CA LEU A 88 -8.44 -0.27 3.25
C LEU A 88 -7.94 0.86 2.35
N GLU A 89 -8.68 1.95 2.24
CA GLU A 89 -8.20 3.16 1.55
C GLU A 89 -6.99 3.75 2.28
N GLY A 90 -7.06 3.85 3.61
CA GLY A 90 -5.94 4.30 4.45
C GLY A 90 -4.68 3.44 4.28
N VAL A 91 -4.82 2.12 4.29
CA VAL A 91 -3.72 1.17 4.03
C VAL A 91 -3.12 1.38 2.64
N SER A 92 -3.95 1.52 1.60
CA SER A 92 -3.49 1.77 0.23
C SER A 92 -2.73 3.09 0.10
N LEU A 93 -3.18 4.14 0.76
CA LEU A 93 -2.50 5.44 0.77
C LEU A 93 -1.15 5.36 1.50
N ALA A 94 -1.08 4.66 2.63
CA ALA A 94 0.15 4.45 3.35
C ALA A 94 1.18 3.68 2.52
N GLN A 95 0.76 2.60 1.87
CA GLN A 95 1.61 1.82 0.95
C GLN A 95 2.13 2.66 -0.23
N ARG A 96 1.28 3.49 -0.84
CA ARG A 96 1.70 4.39 -1.92
C ARG A 96 2.71 5.42 -1.45
N ARG A 97 2.54 5.98 -0.25
CA ARG A 97 3.51 6.91 0.35
C ARG A 97 4.85 6.23 0.60
N GLU A 98 4.84 5.00 1.13
CA GLU A 98 6.06 4.22 1.37
C GLU A 98 6.82 3.93 0.06
N ILE A 99 6.11 3.54 -1.02
CA ILE A 99 6.71 3.32 -2.34
C ILE A 99 7.31 4.62 -2.89
N LEU A 100 6.59 5.74 -2.79
CA LEU A 100 7.08 7.05 -3.27
C LEU A 100 8.30 7.51 -2.46
N SER A 101 8.27 7.36 -1.14
CA SER A 101 9.42 7.65 -0.27
C SER A 101 10.62 6.80 -0.66
N PHE A 102 10.43 5.49 -0.82
CA PHE A 102 11.51 4.60 -1.24
C PHE A 102 12.18 5.03 -2.55
N HIS A 103 11.39 5.35 -3.58
CA HIS A 103 11.92 5.82 -4.86
C HIS A 103 12.65 7.15 -4.74
N THR A 104 12.13 8.07 -3.92
CA THR A 104 12.81 9.34 -3.65
C THR A 104 14.16 9.13 -2.99
N LEU A 105 14.24 8.22 -2.01
CA LEU A 105 15.50 7.90 -1.32
C LEU A 105 16.50 7.20 -2.24
N GLU A 106 16.05 6.36 -3.15
CA GLU A 106 16.90 5.74 -4.17
C GLU A 106 17.48 6.78 -5.13
N ASP A 107 16.65 7.70 -5.63
CA ASP A 107 17.08 8.80 -6.50
C ASP A 107 18.11 9.69 -5.80
N LEU A 108 17.85 10.11 -4.57
CA LEU A 108 18.79 10.91 -3.77
C LEU A 108 20.14 10.19 -3.58
N ARG A 109 20.12 8.88 -3.31
CA ARG A 109 21.34 8.08 -3.19
C ARG A 109 22.11 8.02 -4.51
N GLU A 110 21.42 7.77 -5.63
CA GLU A 110 22.04 7.68 -6.95
C GLU A 110 22.68 9.00 -7.34
N ARG A 111 21.96 10.11 -7.18
CA ARG A 111 22.45 11.46 -7.46
C ARG A 111 23.64 11.81 -6.56
N LEU A 112 23.60 11.45 -5.28
CA LEU A 112 24.70 11.67 -4.34
C LEU A 112 25.96 10.88 -4.70
N CYS A 113 25.81 9.67 -5.25
CA CYS A 113 26.93 8.84 -5.70
C CYS A 113 27.43 9.20 -7.10
N ASN A 114 26.72 10.01 -7.86
CA ASN A 114 27.16 10.49 -9.17
C ASN A 114 27.96 11.79 -9.02
N PRO A 115 29.22 11.86 -9.51
CA PRO A 115 30.06 13.06 -9.41
C PRO A 115 29.42 14.32 -9.99
N GLU A 116 28.63 14.20 -11.06
CA GLU A 116 28.02 15.36 -11.75
C GLU A 116 26.89 16.00 -10.93
N SER A 117 26.12 15.21 -10.16
CA SER A 117 24.98 15.68 -9.35
C SER A 117 25.26 15.70 -7.85
N PHE A 118 26.48 15.35 -7.44
CA PHE A 118 26.86 15.19 -6.03
C PHE A 118 26.52 16.41 -5.18
N GLN A 119 26.92 17.61 -5.60
CA GLN A 119 26.74 18.82 -4.80
C GLN A 119 25.27 19.20 -4.68
N GLU A 120 24.53 19.12 -5.79
CA GLU A 120 23.09 19.39 -5.81
C GLU A 120 22.32 18.42 -4.90
N ALA A 121 22.63 17.12 -4.99
CA ALA A 121 22.02 16.11 -4.14
C ALA A 121 22.32 16.32 -2.65
N LEU A 122 23.55 16.73 -2.32
CA LEU A 122 23.94 17.02 -0.95
C LEU A 122 23.17 18.22 -0.36
N ASP A 123 22.98 19.26 -1.18
CA ASP A 123 22.21 20.45 -0.82
C ASP A 123 20.71 20.13 -0.64
N ASP A 124 20.16 19.31 -1.53
CA ASP A 124 18.76 18.85 -1.44
C ASP A 124 18.54 18.01 -0.18
N ILE A 125 19.45 17.08 0.10
CA ILE A 125 19.40 16.25 1.33
C ILE A 125 19.46 17.14 2.58
N GLY A 126 20.34 18.14 2.59
CA GLY A 126 20.46 19.06 3.74
C GLY A 126 19.21 19.91 3.99
N LYS A 127 18.46 20.24 2.93
CA LYS A 127 17.16 20.94 3.03
C LYS A 127 16.04 20.01 3.50
N LEU A 128 15.99 18.79 2.98
CA LEU A 128 14.96 17.81 3.30
C LEU A 128 15.14 17.21 4.71
N TYR A 129 16.38 16.99 5.10
CA TYR A 129 16.74 16.33 6.36
C TYR A 129 17.79 17.16 7.14
N PRO A 130 17.41 18.29 7.76
CA PRO A 130 18.36 19.21 8.41
C PRO A 130 19.20 18.57 9.53
N GLU A 131 18.65 17.55 10.21
CA GLU A 131 19.30 16.83 11.31
C GLU A 131 20.29 15.74 10.82
N LEU A 132 20.35 15.50 9.52
CA LEU A 132 21.18 14.45 8.97
C LEU A 132 22.63 14.94 8.78
N ASP A 133 23.59 14.16 9.25
CA ASP A 133 25.02 14.44 9.06
C ASP A 133 25.43 14.32 7.57
N THR A 134 25.30 15.43 6.85
CA THR A 134 25.63 15.52 5.42
C THR A 134 27.13 15.36 5.15
N ALA A 135 28.00 15.74 6.10
CA ALA A 135 29.46 15.56 5.97
C ALA A 135 29.80 14.05 5.95
N ARG A 136 29.13 13.28 6.78
CA ARG A 136 29.29 11.83 6.81
C ARG A 136 28.79 11.19 5.52
N LEU A 137 27.64 11.63 4.99
CA LEU A 137 27.11 11.16 3.72
C LEU A 137 28.06 11.47 2.57
N ALA A 138 28.62 12.68 2.53
CA ALA A 138 29.62 13.09 1.54
C ALA A 138 30.86 12.18 1.56
N GLY A 139 31.33 11.80 2.74
CA GLY A 139 32.44 10.85 2.90
C GLY A 139 32.12 9.46 2.30
N LEU A 140 30.92 8.94 2.60
CA LEU A 140 30.46 7.67 2.06
C LEU A 140 30.30 7.71 0.52
N ALA A 141 29.73 8.80 0.00
CA ALA A 141 29.55 8.96 -1.45
C ALA A 141 30.91 9.02 -2.20
N ARG A 142 31.89 9.71 -1.66
CA ARG A 142 33.26 9.73 -2.22
C ARG A 142 33.90 8.33 -2.23
N SER A 143 33.66 7.52 -1.19
CA SER A 143 34.11 6.13 -1.14
C SER A 143 33.47 5.28 -2.24
N VAL A 144 32.18 5.51 -2.54
CA VAL A 144 31.48 4.84 -3.67
C VAL A 144 32.06 5.29 -5.01
N GLN A 145 32.28 6.59 -5.20
CA GLN A 145 32.83 7.17 -6.44
C GLN A 145 34.26 6.67 -6.71
N ALA A 146 35.08 6.51 -5.67
CA ALA A 146 36.47 6.10 -5.80
C ALA A 146 36.66 4.62 -6.11
N GLY A 147 35.81 3.74 -5.61
CA GLY A 147 36.03 2.30 -5.65
C GLY A 147 34.79 1.41 -5.70
N ASN A 148 33.63 1.95 -6.03
CA ASN A 148 32.35 1.20 -6.04
C ASN A 148 32.07 0.45 -4.70
N ASP A 149 32.29 1.14 -3.60
CA ASP A 149 32.09 0.63 -2.24
C ASP A 149 30.62 0.30 -1.96
N LYS A 150 30.25 -0.97 -2.13
CA LYS A 150 28.88 -1.47 -1.92
C LYS A 150 28.41 -1.32 -0.47
N LYS A 151 29.32 -1.28 0.51
CA LYS A 151 28.95 -1.09 1.93
C LYS A 151 28.60 0.37 2.16
N ALA A 152 29.40 1.30 1.66
CA ALA A 152 29.09 2.73 1.72
C ALA A 152 27.79 3.05 0.99
N TYR A 153 27.54 2.47 -0.18
CA TYR A 153 26.31 2.65 -0.96
C TYR A 153 25.03 2.22 -0.19
N ARG A 154 25.11 1.08 0.51
CA ARG A 154 24.00 0.62 1.38
C ARG A 154 23.83 1.49 2.62
N GLU A 155 24.95 1.95 3.20
CA GLU A 155 24.94 2.79 4.40
C GLU A 155 24.29 4.16 4.11
N ILE A 156 24.53 4.75 2.95
CA ILE A 156 23.86 5.98 2.51
C ILE A 156 22.34 5.80 2.53
N PHE A 157 21.83 4.76 1.89
CA PHE A 157 20.40 4.50 1.85
C PHE A 157 19.81 4.30 3.24
N ARG A 158 20.49 3.53 4.11
CA ARG A 158 20.04 3.28 5.47
C ARG A 158 19.92 4.57 6.30
N ARG A 159 20.85 5.51 6.11
CA ARG A 159 20.84 6.81 6.80
C ARG A 159 19.74 7.71 6.29
N LEU A 160 19.55 7.79 4.98
CA LEU A 160 18.46 8.54 4.36
C LEU A 160 17.10 8.00 4.84
N ARG A 161 16.90 6.69 4.81
CA ARG A 161 15.68 6.04 5.29
C ARG A 161 15.40 6.34 6.75
N LYS A 162 16.42 6.24 7.61
CA LYS A 162 16.25 6.55 9.03
C LYS A 162 15.85 8.02 9.26
N ALA A 163 16.38 8.94 8.47
CA ALA A 163 16.01 10.36 8.56
C ALA A 163 14.56 10.58 8.09
N ASP A 164 14.15 9.93 7.01
CA ASP A 164 12.78 9.98 6.47
C ASP A 164 11.74 9.41 7.46
N GLU A 165 12.08 8.35 8.19
CA GLU A 165 11.22 7.75 9.23
C GLU A 165 11.12 8.61 10.51
N SER A 166 12.02 9.57 10.69
CA SER A 166 12.11 10.40 11.92
C SER A 166 11.53 11.81 11.76
N GLY A 167 11.21 12.24 10.54
CA GLY A 167 10.63 13.55 10.21
C GLY A 167 9.15 13.47 9.93
#